data_c6287f46b12c0d566f8d0662889f4c4f
#
_entry.id   c6287f46b12c0d566f8d0662889f4c4f
#
_cell.length_a   1.000
_cell.length_b   1.000
_cell.length_c   1.000
_cell.angle_alpha   90.00
_cell.angle_beta   90.00
_cell.angle_gamma   90.00
#
_symmetry.space_group_name_H-M   'P 1'
#
loop_
_entity.id
_entity.type
_entity.pdbx_description
1 polymer ?
#
loop_
_entity_poly.entity_id
_entity_poly.type
_entity_poly.pdbx_seq_one_letter_code
_entity_poly.pdbx_strand_id
1 'polypeptide(L)'
;MDVIHPEIAKAKTLPSKYYTEESLYKSLLEKFSTTWNFVGHASMLEQSTTIPALIGNNPVMVTKDELGKFHCISNVCTHRGMVLTEGPTNQRTIKCPYHGRTFNLCGKLKHMPEFEQAENFPSASDDLPSKKIKNWHGLLFANLPVSYTHLTLPTTA
;
A
#
# COMPACT_ATOMS: atom_id res chain seq x y z
N MET A 1 1.67 30.95 1.82
CA MET A 1 1.05 29.93 0.96
C MET A 1 0.62 30.63 -0.31
N ASP A 2 1.15 30.28 -1.47
CA ASP A 2 0.71 30.83 -2.74
C ASP A 2 -0.69 30.25 -3.03
N VAL A 3 -1.72 31.04 -2.85
CA VAL A 3 -3.11 30.62 -3.05
C VAL A 3 -3.46 30.84 -4.54
N ILE A 4 -3.93 29.79 -5.20
CA ILE A 4 -4.41 29.90 -6.56
C ILE A 4 -5.67 30.77 -6.56
N HIS A 5 -5.73 31.78 -7.47
CA HIS A 5 -6.87 32.66 -7.55
C HIS A 5 -8.15 31.88 -7.90
N PRO A 6 -9.29 32.08 -7.18
CA PRO A 6 -10.51 31.31 -7.41
C PRO A 6 -11.15 31.58 -8.80
N GLU A 7 -10.96 32.77 -9.35
CA GLU A 7 -11.39 33.06 -10.73
C GLU A 7 -10.36 32.52 -11.72
N ILE A 8 -10.75 31.59 -12.57
CA ILE A 8 -9.87 30.94 -13.53
C ILE A 8 -9.15 31.93 -14.49
N ALA A 9 -9.85 33.01 -14.85
CA ALA A 9 -9.30 34.07 -15.72
C ALA A 9 -8.13 34.84 -15.09
N LYS A 10 -7.98 34.80 -13.77
CA LYS A 10 -6.91 35.43 -12.98
C LYS A 10 -5.94 34.41 -12.40
N ALA A 11 -6.27 33.13 -12.49
CA ALA A 11 -5.42 32.06 -11.98
C ALA A 11 -4.12 31.96 -12.77
N LYS A 12 -3.03 31.67 -12.04
CA LYS A 12 -1.72 31.41 -12.63
C LYS A 12 -1.28 30.01 -12.26
N THR A 13 -0.41 29.42 -13.04
CA THR A 13 0.26 28.17 -12.69
C THR A 13 1.07 28.34 -11.41
N LEU A 14 1.34 27.25 -10.73
CA LEU A 14 2.21 27.26 -9.57
C LEU A 14 3.60 27.82 -9.95
N PRO A 15 4.25 28.58 -9.06
CA PRO A 15 5.63 29.01 -9.24
C PRO A 15 6.56 27.82 -9.52
N SER A 16 7.62 28.04 -10.32
CA SER A 16 8.58 26.99 -10.73
C SER A 16 9.20 26.21 -9.55
N LYS A 17 9.37 26.86 -8.40
CA LYS A 17 9.86 26.21 -7.17
C LYS A 17 9.11 24.93 -6.79
N TYR A 18 7.80 24.87 -7.06
CA TYR A 18 6.99 23.67 -6.77
C TYR A 18 7.36 22.47 -7.63
N TYR A 19 8.10 22.68 -8.71
CA TYR A 19 8.54 21.62 -9.62
C TYR A 19 10.04 21.31 -9.51
N THR A 20 10.82 22.20 -8.86
CA THR A 20 12.30 22.12 -8.87
C THR A 20 12.94 22.04 -7.49
N GLU A 21 12.24 22.43 -6.40
CA GLU A 21 12.81 22.42 -5.06
C GLU A 21 12.66 21.06 -4.38
N GLU A 22 13.78 20.47 -3.97
CA GLU A 22 13.83 19.18 -3.27
C GLU A 22 13.06 19.17 -1.94
N SER A 23 13.06 20.30 -1.22
CA SER A 23 12.32 20.45 0.03
C SER A 23 10.81 20.28 -0.15
N LEU A 24 10.26 20.80 -1.25
CA LEU A 24 8.85 20.64 -1.60
C LEU A 24 8.53 19.22 -2.04
N TYR A 25 9.44 18.57 -2.78
CA TYR A 25 9.31 17.16 -3.14
C TYR A 25 9.25 16.26 -1.89
N LYS A 26 10.16 16.46 -0.93
CA LYS A 26 10.14 15.74 0.36
C LYS A 26 8.82 15.94 1.11
N SER A 27 8.33 17.18 1.18
CA SER A 27 7.04 17.49 1.81
C SER A 27 5.86 16.82 1.09
N LEU A 28 5.91 16.67 -0.23
CA LEU A 28 4.91 15.92 -0.99
C LEU A 28 4.94 14.43 -0.66
N LEU A 29 6.13 13.82 -0.58
CA LEU A 29 6.27 12.40 -0.21
C LEU A 29 5.69 12.11 1.19
N GLU A 30 5.90 13.01 2.15
CA GLU A 30 5.28 12.90 3.47
C GLU A 30 3.74 12.95 3.38
N LYS A 31 3.19 13.83 2.54
CA LYS A 31 1.75 13.91 2.32
C LYS A 31 1.18 12.64 1.67
N PHE A 32 1.88 12.03 0.73
CA PHE A 32 1.49 10.72 0.19
C PHE A 32 1.38 9.66 1.28
N SER A 33 2.28 9.67 2.26
CA SER A 33 2.22 8.75 3.40
C SER A 33 0.99 8.95 4.29
N THR A 34 0.41 10.15 4.30
CA THR A 34 -0.69 10.52 5.20
C THR A 34 -2.06 10.62 4.52
N THR A 35 -2.12 10.46 3.21
CA THR A 35 -3.36 10.57 2.42
C THR A 35 -3.78 9.23 1.83
N TRP A 36 -4.96 9.20 1.21
CA TRP A 36 -5.42 8.07 0.43
C TRP A 36 -4.79 8.11 -0.96
N ASN A 37 -4.15 7.02 -1.34
CA ASN A 37 -3.48 6.86 -2.63
C ASN A 37 -4.19 5.79 -3.44
N PHE A 38 -4.37 6.04 -4.73
CA PHE A 38 -4.84 5.03 -5.66
C PHE A 38 -3.77 3.94 -5.79
N VAL A 39 -4.16 2.68 -5.62
CA VAL A 39 -3.24 1.52 -5.63
C VAL A 39 -3.64 0.44 -6.64
N GLY A 40 -4.72 0.65 -7.38
CA GLY A 40 -5.16 -0.26 -8.43
C GLY A 40 -6.67 -0.32 -8.58
N HIS A 41 -7.13 -1.11 -9.54
CA HIS A 41 -8.54 -1.39 -9.78
C HIS A 41 -8.88 -2.83 -9.43
N ALA A 42 -10.09 -3.06 -8.92
CA ALA A 42 -10.54 -4.38 -8.46
C ALA A 42 -10.49 -5.46 -9.57
N SER A 43 -10.69 -5.05 -10.84
CA SER A 43 -10.59 -5.98 -11.98
C SER A 43 -9.18 -6.55 -12.18
N MET A 44 -8.14 -5.87 -11.72
CA MET A 44 -6.77 -6.41 -11.77
C MET A 44 -6.62 -7.66 -10.88
N LEU A 45 -7.53 -7.83 -9.90
CA LEU A 45 -7.58 -8.97 -8.98
C LEU A 45 -8.66 -10.00 -9.37
N GLU A 46 -9.12 -10.01 -10.63
CA GLU A 46 -9.97 -11.07 -11.17
C GLU A 46 -9.15 -12.27 -11.64
N GLN A 47 -7.99 -12.00 -12.24
CA GLN A 47 -7.05 -13.02 -12.73
C GLN A 47 -5.81 -13.18 -11.82
N SER A 48 -5.66 -12.33 -10.84
CA SER A 48 -4.55 -12.31 -9.87
C SER A 48 -5.09 -12.31 -8.45
N THR A 49 -4.31 -12.80 -7.50
CA THR A 49 -4.62 -12.68 -6.07
C THR A 49 -3.81 -11.56 -5.41
N THR A 50 -2.76 -11.08 -6.07
CA THR A 50 -1.84 -10.06 -5.55
C THR A 50 -1.37 -9.14 -6.66
N ILE A 51 -1.36 -7.83 -6.41
CA ILE A 51 -0.76 -6.81 -7.26
C ILE A 51 0.16 -5.90 -6.43
N PRO A 52 1.42 -5.67 -6.84
CA PRO A 52 2.29 -4.71 -6.17
C PRO A 52 1.89 -3.28 -6.49
N ALA A 53 2.13 -2.38 -5.55
CA ALA A 53 1.95 -0.94 -5.69
C ALA A 53 3.00 -0.18 -4.87
N LEU A 54 3.14 1.12 -5.14
CA LEU A 54 4.05 1.99 -4.42
C LEU A 54 3.28 3.23 -3.89
N ILE A 55 3.42 3.53 -2.62
CA ILE A 55 2.89 4.76 -2.02
C ILE A 55 4.06 5.59 -1.54
N GLY A 56 4.38 6.67 -2.25
CA GLY A 56 5.65 7.36 -2.06
C GLY A 56 6.82 6.39 -2.26
N ASN A 57 7.64 6.20 -1.24
CA ASN A 57 8.75 5.24 -1.24
C ASN A 57 8.41 3.92 -0.52
N ASN A 58 7.15 3.67 -0.20
CA ASN A 58 6.73 2.49 0.56
C ASN A 58 6.17 1.41 -0.35
N PRO A 59 6.87 0.29 -0.57
CA PRO A 59 6.35 -0.84 -1.32
C PRO A 59 5.20 -1.48 -0.56
N VAL A 60 4.04 -1.55 -1.20
CA VAL A 60 2.85 -2.25 -0.70
C VAL A 60 2.38 -3.26 -1.74
N MET A 61 1.50 -4.14 -1.35
CA MET A 61 0.76 -4.97 -2.28
C MET A 61 -0.72 -4.97 -1.90
N VAL A 62 -1.58 -5.00 -2.89
CA VAL A 62 -3.01 -5.25 -2.71
C VAL A 62 -3.25 -6.72 -3.00
N THR A 63 -3.96 -7.38 -2.10
CA THR A 63 -4.33 -8.77 -2.23
C THR A 63 -5.84 -8.95 -2.15
N LYS A 64 -6.34 -10.04 -2.73
CA LYS A 64 -7.73 -10.46 -2.61
C LYS A 64 -7.76 -11.88 -2.06
N ASP A 65 -8.37 -12.05 -0.89
CA ASP A 65 -8.47 -13.35 -0.24
C ASP A 65 -9.60 -14.23 -0.84
N GLU A 66 -9.70 -15.47 -0.37
CA GLU A 66 -10.70 -16.45 -0.82
C GLU A 66 -12.15 -16.03 -0.54
N LEU A 67 -12.36 -15.10 0.39
CA LEU A 67 -13.66 -14.51 0.70
C LEU A 67 -13.98 -13.28 -0.16
N GLY A 68 -13.08 -12.93 -1.09
CA GLY A 68 -13.21 -11.75 -1.96
C GLY A 68 -12.86 -10.42 -1.27
N LYS A 69 -12.33 -10.45 -0.05
CA LYS A 69 -11.95 -9.26 0.68
C LYS A 69 -10.59 -8.74 0.21
N PHE A 70 -10.51 -7.43 0.01
CA PHE A 70 -9.26 -6.74 -0.33
C PHE A 70 -8.46 -6.41 0.92
N HIS A 71 -7.15 -6.60 0.83
CA HIS A 71 -6.18 -6.20 1.84
C HIS A 71 -5.09 -5.36 1.18
N CYS A 72 -4.54 -4.41 1.90
CA CYS A 72 -3.30 -3.74 1.55
C CYS A 72 -2.27 -4.04 2.64
N ILE A 73 -1.16 -4.61 2.27
CA ILE A 73 -0.11 -5.07 3.18
C ILE A 73 1.26 -4.65 2.67
N SER A 74 2.25 -4.65 3.54
CA SER A 74 3.64 -4.37 3.13
C SER A 74 4.11 -5.39 2.09
N ASN A 75 4.76 -4.93 1.03
CA ASN A 75 5.43 -5.78 0.05
C ASN A 75 6.90 -6.08 0.44
N VAL A 76 7.24 -5.90 1.72
CA VAL A 76 8.57 -6.11 2.26
C VAL A 76 8.51 -7.20 3.33
N CYS A 77 9.31 -8.23 3.16
CA CYS A 77 9.40 -9.36 4.10
C CYS A 77 9.89 -8.90 5.47
N THR A 78 9.17 -9.29 6.52
CA THR A 78 9.52 -8.99 7.92
C THR A 78 10.76 -9.72 8.45
N HIS A 79 11.39 -10.58 7.65
CA HIS A 79 12.63 -11.25 8.04
C HIS A 79 13.87 -10.38 7.76
N ARG A 80 14.17 -10.10 6.48
CA ARG A 80 15.36 -9.35 6.05
C ARG A 80 15.09 -8.34 4.94
N GLY A 81 13.88 -7.76 4.89
CA GLY A 81 13.56 -6.65 4.01
C GLY A 81 13.48 -6.99 2.50
N MET A 82 13.39 -8.28 2.13
CA MET A 82 13.23 -8.66 0.71
C MET A 82 11.88 -8.23 0.17
N VAL A 83 11.84 -7.65 -1.03
CA VAL A 83 10.59 -7.41 -1.77
C VAL A 83 9.96 -8.76 -2.12
N LEU A 84 8.66 -8.91 -1.83
CA LEU A 84 7.97 -10.19 -1.94
C LEU A 84 7.48 -10.48 -3.35
N THR A 85 7.01 -9.45 -4.06
CA THR A 85 6.56 -9.57 -5.45
C THR A 85 6.85 -8.31 -6.25
N GLU A 86 7.28 -8.48 -7.49
CA GLU A 86 7.56 -7.39 -8.45
C GLU A 86 6.46 -7.23 -9.50
N GLY A 87 5.54 -8.20 -9.59
CA GLY A 87 4.44 -8.21 -10.53
C GLY A 87 3.19 -8.88 -9.98
N PRO A 88 2.08 -8.86 -10.74
CA PRO A 88 0.87 -9.58 -10.36
C PRO A 88 1.13 -11.08 -10.21
N THR A 89 0.56 -11.69 -9.17
CA THR A 89 0.64 -13.14 -8.95
C THR A 89 -0.75 -13.72 -8.71
N ASN A 90 -0.92 -15.01 -9.04
CA ASN A 90 -2.14 -15.75 -8.78
C ASN A 90 -1.85 -16.95 -7.86
N GLN A 91 -1.47 -16.68 -6.63
CA GLN A 91 -1.11 -17.69 -5.63
C GLN A 91 -1.96 -17.52 -4.36
N ARG A 92 -2.28 -18.62 -3.69
CA ARG A 92 -3.03 -18.61 -2.42
C ARG A 92 -2.21 -18.15 -1.22
N THR A 93 -0.89 -18.05 -1.38
CA THR A 93 0.04 -17.62 -0.34
C THR A 93 1.13 -16.74 -0.95
N ILE A 94 1.70 -15.86 -0.14
CA ILE A 94 2.83 -15.00 -0.49
C ILE A 94 4.07 -15.66 0.07
N LYS A 95 4.98 -16.10 -0.80
CA LYS A 95 6.23 -16.74 -0.39
C LYS A 95 7.42 -15.83 -0.68
N CYS A 96 8.21 -15.53 0.37
CA CYS A 96 9.44 -14.77 0.21
C CYS A 96 10.46 -15.56 -0.63
N PRO A 97 10.99 -14.98 -1.73
CA PRO A 97 11.94 -15.68 -2.58
C PRO A 97 13.31 -15.90 -1.92
N TYR A 98 13.60 -15.19 -0.83
CA TYR A 98 14.91 -15.27 -0.18
C TYR A 98 15.04 -16.53 0.70
N HIS A 99 14.20 -16.68 1.76
CA HIS A 99 14.29 -17.80 2.71
C HIS A 99 12.99 -18.59 2.85
N GLY A 100 12.03 -18.41 1.93
CA GLY A 100 10.81 -19.20 1.93
C GLY A 100 9.76 -18.81 2.98
N ARG A 101 9.96 -17.70 3.73
CA ARG A 101 8.95 -17.21 4.67
C ARG A 101 7.62 -17.04 3.95
N THR A 102 6.55 -17.64 4.45
CA THR A 102 5.28 -17.74 3.76
C THR A 102 4.17 -17.08 4.57
N PHE A 103 3.36 -16.26 3.90
CA PHE A 103 2.24 -15.53 4.47
C PHE A 103 0.94 -15.89 3.74
N ASN A 104 -0.20 -15.74 4.40
CA ASN A 104 -1.48 -15.76 3.72
C ASN A 104 -1.78 -14.40 3.05
N LEU A 105 -2.89 -14.32 2.28
CA LEU A 105 -3.25 -13.12 1.54
C LEU A 105 -3.69 -11.94 2.43
N CYS A 106 -3.94 -12.14 3.72
CA CYS A 106 -4.16 -11.04 4.67
C CYS A 106 -2.88 -10.65 5.44
N GLY A 107 -1.72 -11.19 5.06
CA GLY A 107 -0.41 -10.82 5.60
C GLY A 107 0.01 -11.58 6.87
N LYS A 108 -0.78 -12.54 7.34
CA LYS A 108 -0.41 -13.35 8.51
C LYS A 108 0.65 -14.37 8.14
N LEU A 109 1.68 -14.48 8.98
CA LEU A 109 2.70 -15.52 8.82
C LEU A 109 2.08 -16.90 8.94
N LYS A 110 2.44 -17.80 8.04
CA LYS A 110 2.01 -19.21 8.04
C LYS A 110 3.15 -20.17 8.33
N HIS A 111 4.33 -19.89 7.78
CA HIS A 111 5.45 -20.80 7.85
C HIS A 111 6.77 -20.07 7.62
N MET A 112 7.79 -20.52 8.33
CA MET A 112 9.18 -20.15 8.12
C MET A 112 10.00 -21.42 8.24
N PRO A 113 10.74 -21.84 7.19
CA PRO A 113 11.63 -23.01 7.27
C PRO A 113 12.64 -22.90 8.41
N GLU A 114 12.93 -24.01 9.06
CA GLU A 114 13.96 -24.12 10.12
C GLU A 114 13.68 -23.30 11.40
N PHE A 115 12.44 -22.83 11.59
CA PHE A 115 12.02 -22.05 12.77
C PHE A 115 11.08 -22.84 13.70
N GLU A 116 10.97 -24.15 13.53
CA GLU A 116 10.06 -25.01 14.29
C GLU A 116 10.36 -25.04 15.79
N GLN A 117 11.61 -24.77 16.17
CA GLN A 117 12.06 -24.76 17.57
C GLN A 117 12.29 -23.35 18.12
N ALA A 118 11.98 -22.30 17.35
CA ALA A 118 12.19 -20.93 17.80
C ALA A 118 11.17 -20.55 18.88
N GLU A 119 11.66 -20.08 20.02
CA GLU A 119 10.83 -19.61 21.12
C GLU A 119 10.08 -18.31 20.73
N ASN A 120 8.82 -18.19 21.16
CA ASN A 120 7.95 -17.03 20.90
C ASN A 120 7.72 -16.72 19.41
N PHE A 121 7.88 -17.73 18.54
CA PHE A 121 7.64 -17.64 17.10
C PHE A 121 6.51 -18.60 16.67
N PRO A 122 5.57 -18.17 15.79
CA PRO A 122 5.42 -16.81 15.27
C PRO A 122 4.77 -15.85 16.27
N SER A 123 5.07 -14.57 16.15
CA SER A 123 4.44 -13.46 16.88
C SER A 123 3.75 -12.49 15.94
N ALA A 124 3.00 -11.54 16.47
CA ALA A 124 2.33 -10.53 15.64
C ALA A 124 3.31 -9.62 14.88
N SER A 125 4.55 -9.48 15.35
CA SER A 125 5.60 -8.72 14.67
C SER A 125 6.17 -9.45 13.44
N ASP A 126 5.90 -10.73 13.31
CA ASP A 126 6.31 -11.53 12.15
C ASP A 126 5.35 -11.39 10.97
N ASP A 127 4.14 -10.91 11.20
CA ASP A 127 3.15 -10.63 10.16
C ASP A 127 3.55 -9.45 9.27
N LEU A 128 3.08 -9.43 8.03
CA LEU A 128 3.25 -8.26 7.16
C LEU A 128 2.39 -7.10 7.68
N PRO A 129 2.97 -5.89 7.88
CA PRO A 129 2.23 -4.72 8.31
C PRO A 129 1.04 -4.43 7.39
N SER A 130 -0.17 -4.42 7.97
CA SER A 130 -1.41 -4.10 7.27
C SER A 130 -1.58 -2.59 7.12
N LYS A 131 -2.20 -2.16 6.01
CA LYS A 131 -2.56 -0.79 5.67
C LYS A 131 -4.07 -0.69 5.49
N LYS A 132 -4.63 0.50 5.72
CA LYS A 132 -6.05 0.74 5.43
C LYS A 132 -6.28 0.65 3.93
N ILE A 133 -7.36 0.00 3.52
CA ILE A 133 -7.79 -0.07 2.12
C ILE A 133 -9.29 0.22 2.03
N LYS A 134 -9.68 0.91 0.96
CA LYS A 134 -11.09 1.14 0.58
C LYS A 134 -11.27 0.84 -0.90
N ASN A 135 -12.39 0.22 -1.21
CA ASN A 135 -12.89 0.08 -2.57
C ASN A 135 -13.99 1.12 -2.79
N TRP A 136 -13.82 1.95 -3.81
CA TRP A 136 -14.81 2.92 -4.25
C TRP A 136 -15.08 2.68 -5.73
N HIS A 137 -16.23 2.07 -6.03
CA HIS A 137 -16.65 1.72 -7.41
C HIS A 137 -15.57 0.98 -8.23
N GLY A 138 -14.86 0.06 -7.61
CA GLY A 138 -13.76 -0.69 -8.24
C GLY A 138 -12.39 -0.03 -8.11
N LEU A 139 -12.31 1.26 -7.81
CA LEU A 139 -11.04 1.94 -7.53
C LEU A 139 -10.57 1.61 -6.11
N LEU A 140 -9.37 1.06 -6.00
CA LEU A 140 -8.78 0.69 -4.72
C LEU A 140 -7.86 1.80 -4.23
N PHE A 141 -8.14 2.28 -3.03
CA PHE A 141 -7.33 3.30 -2.36
C PHE A 141 -6.75 2.74 -1.08
N ALA A 142 -5.47 3.01 -0.84
CA ALA A 142 -4.79 2.66 0.40
C ALA A 142 -4.24 3.90 1.10
N ASN A 143 -4.14 3.79 2.43
CA ASN A 143 -3.56 4.80 3.29
C ASN A 143 -2.53 4.14 4.19
N LEU A 144 -1.32 4.66 4.23
CA LEU A 144 -0.31 4.26 5.21
C LEU A 144 -0.77 4.76 6.59
N PRO A 145 -0.61 3.97 7.66
CA PRO A 145 -1.21 4.34 8.93
C PRO A 145 -0.55 5.58 9.53
N VAL A 146 -1.32 6.65 9.52
CA VAL A 146 -1.21 7.73 10.48
C VAL A 146 -2.60 7.87 11.07
N SER A 147 -2.71 7.95 12.39
CA SER A 147 -3.97 8.22 13.07
C SER A 147 -4.65 9.44 12.45
N TYR A 148 -5.91 9.31 12.06
CA TYR A 148 -6.81 10.39 11.64
C TYR A 148 -6.69 10.92 10.20
N THR A 149 -6.92 10.09 9.20
CA THR A 149 -7.35 10.61 7.89
C THR A 149 -8.73 10.10 7.55
N HIS A 150 -9.72 10.99 7.61
CA HIS A 150 -11.05 10.71 7.07
C HIS A 150 -10.98 10.87 5.55
N LEU A 151 -11.19 9.79 4.81
CA LEU A 151 -11.56 9.90 3.42
C LEU A 151 -13.04 10.27 3.39
N THR A 152 -13.34 11.56 3.28
CA THR A 152 -14.64 12.02 2.81
C THR A 152 -14.64 11.90 1.29
N LEU A 153 -15.00 10.73 0.78
CA LEU A 153 -15.38 10.62 -0.62
C LEU A 153 -16.72 11.30 -0.78
N PRO A 154 -16.95 12.07 -1.86
CA PRO A 154 -18.27 12.62 -2.11
C PRO A 154 -19.27 11.45 -2.15
N THR A 155 -20.21 11.44 -1.23
CA THR A 155 -21.41 10.63 -1.32
C THR A 155 -22.21 11.20 -2.48
N THR A 156 -22.15 10.56 -3.63
CA THR A 156 -23.12 10.82 -4.68
C THR A 156 -24.49 10.46 -4.13
N ALA A 157 -25.32 11.47 -4.00
CA ALA A 157 -26.75 11.30 -3.86
C ALA A 157 -27.33 10.59 -5.09
#